data_f3d833d3b20e818fbb57c406f7a20b5e
#
_entry.id   f3d833d3b20e818fbb57c406f7a20b5e
#
_cell.length_a   1.000
_cell.length_b   1.000
_cell.length_c   1.000
_cell.angle_alpha   90.00
_cell.angle_beta   90.00
_cell.angle_gamma   90.00
#
_symmetry.space_group_name_H-M   'P 1'
#
loop_
_entity.id
_entity.type
_entity.pdbx_description
1 polymer ?
#
loop_
_entity_poly.entity_id
_entity_poly.type
_entity_poly.pdbx_seq_one_letter_code
_entity_poly.pdbx_strand_id
1 'polypeptide(L)'
;MKQKIAEISFLHVFAILLVVIGHSFFQMESPIVDWIYQFHVPLFFFVSGYLFNVSVKGKQIQPHIFLRHKAVRLLLPYFALSTLLFVPKVLLSQFMVRPIHASWGEYVSMLIYPYRNVNGSYWFLPTLFLLFLFAVIVLFLSQRVQRRMSFTISILLLFLLALVSILLPFSHDTLFNIVGAIHYAFYFSLGYFVFSFGLMRFLDKEKTILLVFLFTLSVSFIGLYVNKSPLMSLFFAVDGILMSVALARLYAKYGLHFFHHLSPASYTIYLYHGIFQALSIQVLMRLSYFGTVFYMFLAILTGVYGPFFIYKLLYNYRNSRLGRCLAMISGFKIS
;
A
#
# COMPACT_ATOMS: atom_id res chain seq x y z
N MET A 1 -10.17 -11.34 -19.80
CA MET A 1 -9.78 -9.94 -19.50
C MET A 1 -10.59 -9.35 -18.33
N LYS A 2 -11.94 -9.43 -18.32
CA LYS A 2 -12.80 -8.92 -17.24
C LYS A 2 -12.47 -9.51 -15.87
N GLN A 3 -12.25 -10.83 -15.77
CA GLN A 3 -11.90 -11.50 -14.50
C GLN A 3 -10.58 -10.99 -13.89
N LYS A 4 -9.53 -10.80 -14.69
CA LYS A 4 -8.25 -10.23 -14.21
C LYS A 4 -8.39 -8.81 -13.69
N ILE A 5 -9.27 -8.00 -14.29
CA ILE A 5 -9.56 -6.65 -13.81
C ILE A 5 -10.26 -6.72 -12.45
N ALA A 6 -11.20 -7.65 -12.26
CA ALA A 6 -11.89 -7.86 -10.99
C ALA A 6 -10.93 -8.33 -9.88
N GLU A 7 -10.04 -9.29 -10.17
CA GLU A 7 -8.99 -9.74 -9.23
C GLU A 7 -8.11 -8.58 -8.73
N ILE A 8 -7.62 -7.75 -9.66
CA ILE A 8 -6.75 -6.61 -9.34
C ILE A 8 -7.51 -5.56 -8.54
N SER A 9 -8.72 -5.22 -8.98
CA SER A 9 -9.57 -4.26 -8.27
C SER A 9 -9.86 -4.72 -6.85
N PHE A 10 -10.15 -6.01 -6.67
CA PHE A 10 -10.34 -6.61 -5.36
C PHE A 10 -9.07 -6.48 -4.50
N LEU A 11 -7.90 -6.91 -5.01
CA LEU A 11 -6.65 -6.86 -4.24
C LEU A 11 -6.31 -5.45 -3.77
N HIS A 12 -6.53 -4.43 -4.62
CA HIS A 12 -6.32 -3.03 -4.23
C HIS A 12 -7.24 -2.58 -3.10
N VAL A 13 -8.54 -2.87 -3.24
CA VAL A 13 -9.52 -2.48 -2.21
C VAL A 13 -9.31 -3.28 -0.94
N PHE A 14 -9.06 -4.58 -1.04
CA PHE A 14 -8.80 -5.43 0.10
C PHE A 14 -7.57 -4.96 0.89
N ALA A 15 -6.46 -4.70 0.19
CA ALA A 15 -5.24 -4.19 0.82
C ALA A 15 -5.48 -2.85 1.55
N ILE A 16 -6.23 -1.90 0.94
CA ILE A 16 -6.51 -0.62 1.60
C ILE A 16 -7.47 -0.77 2.79
N LEU A 17 -8.44 -1.67 2.71
CA LEU A 17 -9.32 -1.96 3.84
C LEU A 17 -8.53 -2.54 5.02
N LEU A 18 -7.57 -3.43 4.77
CA LEU A 18 -6.67 -3.94 5.82
C LEU A 18 -5.87 -2.80 6.49
N VAL A 19 -5.39 -1.81 5.71
CA VAL A 19 -4.72 -0.62 6.29
C VAL A 19 -5.69 0.17 7.17
N VAL A 20 -6.88 0.47 6.66
CA VAL A 20 -7.89 1.24 7.41
C VAL A 20 -8.28 0.51 8.70
N ILE A 21 -8.52 -0.79 8.63
CA ILE A 21 -8.84 -1.62 9.80
C ILE A 21 -7.66 -1.61 10.79
N GLY A 22 -6.44 -1.90 10.34
CA GLY A 22 -5.26 -1.93 11.20
C GLY A 22 -5.01 -0.61 11.94
N HIS A 23 -5.23 0.53 11.27
CA HIS A 23 -5.09 1.85 11.90
C HIS A 23 -6.26 2.28 12.78
N SER A 24 -7.41 1.59 12.71
CA SER A 24 -8.59 1.90 13.53
C SER A 24 -8.50 1.43 14.98
N PHE A 25 -7.60 0.51 15.27
CA PHE A 25 -7.41 -0.07 16.62
C PHE A 25 -6.62 0.81 17.58
N PHE A 26 -6.10 1.91 17.14
CA PHE A 26 -5.45 2.98 17.91
C PHE A 26 -4.83 2.51 19.25
N GLN A 27 -3.57 2.04 19.19
CA GLN A 27 -2.78 1.60 20.36
C GLN A 27 -3.34 0.40 21.16
N MET A 28 -4.42 -0.22 20.70
CA MET A 28 -4.90 -1.43 21.34
C MET A 28 -4.19 -2.66 20.75
N GLU A 29 -3.66 -3.48 21.63
CA GLU A 29 -3.19 -4.80 21.24
C GLU A 29 -4.37 -5.65 20.77
N SER A 30 -4.27 -6.21 19.59
CA SER A 30 -5.32 -7.05 19.03
C SER A 30 -4.73 -8.10 18.10
N PRO A 31 -5.08 -9.38 18.29
CA PRO A 31 -4.67 -10.44 17.38
C PRO A 31 -5.06 -10.17 15.92
N ILE A 32 -6.18 -9.44 15.69
CA ILE A 32 -6.60 -9.04 14.34
C ILE A 32 -5.59 -8.08 13.71
N VAL A 33 -5.10 -7.09 14.46
CA VAL A 33 -4.08 -6.14 14.00
C VAL A 33 -2.77 -6.86 13.73
N ASP A 34 -2.34 -7.72 14.65
CA ASP A 34 -1.14 -8.52 14.51
C ASP A 34 -1.20 -9.42 13.27
N TRP A 35 -2.35 -10.03 13.01
CA TRP A 35 -2.59 -10.82 11.81
C TRP A 35 -2.52 -9.97 10.54
N ILE A 36 -3.20 -8.82 10.50
CA ILE A 36 -3.16 -7.89 9.37
C ILE A 36 -1.72 -7.42 9.10
N TYR A 37 -0.96 -7.08 10.15
CA TYR A 37 0.37 -6.52 10.04
C TYR A 37 1.43 -7.52 9.55
N GLN A 38 1.13 -8.80 9.53
CA GLN A 38 2.02 -9.80 8.93
C GLN A 38 2.18 -9.59 7.42
N PHE A 39 1.15 -9.14 6.68
CA PHE A 39 1.17 -9.20 5.23
C PHE A 39 0.59 -7.98 4.49
N HIS A 40 -0.16 -7.07 5.13
CA HIS A 40 -0.86 -6.01 4.40
C HIS A 40 0.07 -5.07 3.63
N VAL A 41 1.20 -4.65 4.22
CA VAL A 41 2.20 -3.81 3.54
C VAL A 41 2.93 -4.59 2.43
N PRO A 42 3.47 -5.80 2.67
CA PRO A 42 3.96 -6.68 1.62
C PRO A 42 3.00 -6.88 0.46
N LEU A 43 1.69 -7.05 0.73
CA LEU A 43 0.66 -7.19 -0.28
C LEU A 43 0.58 -5.96 -1.20
N PHE A 44 0.66 -4.75 -0.66
CA PHE A 44 0.67 -3.53 -1.49
C PHE A 44 1.85 -3.47 -2.44
N PHE A 45 3.05 -3.80 -1.97
CA PHE A 45 4.23 -3.82 -2.82
C PHE A 45 4.14 -4.93 -3.88
N PHE A 46 3.63 -6.10 -3.51
CA PHE A 46 3.37 -7.20 -4.45
C PHE A 46 2.39 -6.79 -5.55
N VAL A 47 1.24 -6.19 -5.20
CA VAL A 47 0.25 -5.70 -6.17
C VAL A 47 0.84 -4.60 -7.05
N SER A 48 1.68 -3.72 -6.49
CA SER A 48 2.36 -2.67 -7.25
C SER A 48 3.34 -3.22 -8.27
N GLY A 49 4.10 -4.26 -7.91
CA GLY A 49 5.00 -4.99 -8.82
C GLY A 49 4.24 -5.70 -9.94
N TYR A 50 3.12 -6.33 -9.60
CA TYR A 50 2.23 -6.92 -10.60
C TYR A 50 1.72 -5.87 -11.60
N LEU A 51 1.18 -4.76 -11.13
CA LEU A 51 0.69 -3.69 -11.99
C LEU A 51 1.79 -3.05 -12.82
N PHE A 52 2.99 -2.98 -12.28
CA PHE A 52 4.16 -2.56 -13.04
C PHE A 52 4.40 -3.51 -14.21
N ASN A 53 4.38 -4.83 -14.00
CA ASN A 53 4.49 -5.81 -15.07
C ASN A 53 3.42 -5.59 -16.16
N VAL A 54 2.15 -5.43 -15.77
CA VAL A 54 1.05 -5.18 -16.72
C VAL A 54 1.27 -3.91 -17.53
N SER A 55 1.85 -2.86 -16.92
CA SER A 55 2.06 -1.57 -17.56
C SER A 55 3.20 -1.58 -18.58
N VAL A 56 4.20 -2.47 -18.40
CA VAL A 56 5.42 -2.48 -19.19
C VAL A 56 5.52 -3.67 -20.16
N LYS A 57 4.70 -4.72 -19.95
CA LYS A 57 4.73 -5.93 -20.75
C LYS A 57 4.46 -5.65 -22.24
N GLY A 58 5.42 -6.03 -23.09
CA GLY A 58 5.33 -5.85 -24.54
C GLY A 58 5.48 -4.41 -25.03
N LYS A 59 5.91 -3.47 -24.17
CA LYS A 59 6.12 -2.07 -24.53
C LYS A 59 7.58 -1.69 -24.36
N GLN A 60 8.07 -0.81 -25.23
CA GLN A 60 9.30 -0.08 -24.96
C GLN A 60 9.01 1.02 -23.96
N ILE A 61 9.74 1.00 -22.84
CA ILE A 61 9.57 2.02 -21.79
C ILE A 61 10.44 3.21 -22.14
N GLN A 62 9.84 4.40 -22.05
CA GLN A 62 10.58 5.65 -21.98
C GLN A 62 10.76 6.02 -20.49
N PRO A 63 11.96 5.80 -19.89
CA PRO A 63 12.16 5.88 -18.46
C PRO A 63 11.73 7.21 -17.85
N HIS A 64 12.12 8.32 -18.50
CA HIS A 64 11.84 9.68 -18.01
C HIS A 64 10.33 10.00 -17.99
N ILE A 65 9.57 9.58 -19.00
CA ILE A 65 8.12 9.78 -19.06
C ILE A 65 7.43 8.94 -17.99
N PHE A 66 7.83 7.67 -17.88
CA PHE A 66 7.25 6.77 -16.88
C PHE A 66 7.50 7.29 -15.45
N LEU A 67 8.75 7.65 -15.13
CA LEU A 67 9.12 8.14 -13.81
C LEU A 67 8.47 9.49 -13.49
N ARG A 68 8.36 10.40 -14.47
CA ARG A 68 7.60 11.66 -14.31
C ARG A 68 6.14 11.40 -13.91
N HIS A 69 5.46 10.45 -14.59
CA HIS A 69 4.08 10.09 -14.23
C HIS A 69 3.99 9.49 -12.82
N LYS A 70 4.99 8.69 -12.42
CA LYS A 70 5.02 8.12 -11.05
C LYS A 70 5.34 9.18 -10.00
N ALA A 71 6.26 10.11 -10.29
CA ALA A 71 6.57 11.24 -9.40
C ALA A 71 5.33 12.12 -9.18
N VAL A 72 4.64 12.53 -10.23
CA VAL A 72 3.41 13.31 -10.10
C VAL A 72 2.33 12.56 -9.30
N ARG A 73 2.24 11.23 -9.46
CA ARG A 73 1.21 10.45 -8.76
C ARG A 73 1.56 10.13 -7.30
N LEU A 74 2.84 10.04 -6.94
CA LEU A 74 3.29 9.60 -5.61
C LEU A 74 3.94 10.73 -4.82
N LEU A 75 4.90 11.44 -5.42
CA LEU A 75 5.66 12.46 -4.71
C LEU A 75 4.90 13.80 -4.60
N LEU A 76 4.13 14.19 -5.62
CA LEU A 76 3.33 15.40 -5.52
C LEU A 76 2.29 15.32 -4.38
N PRO A 77 1.45 14.26 -4.24
CA PRO A 77 0.61 14.09 -3.08
C PRO A 77 1.40 14.04 -1.77
N TYR A 78 2.54 13.34 -1.75
CA TYR A 78 3.39 13.26 -0.56
C TYR A 78 3.80 14.64 -0.06
N PHE A 79 4.43 15.46 -0.88
CA PHE A 79 4.89 16.79 -0.47
C PHE A 79 3.75 17.76 -0.22
N ALA A 80 2.75 17.78 -1.10
CA ALA A 80 1.63 18.71 -1.00
C ALA A 80 0.78 18.45 0.25
N LEU A 81 0.37 17.20 0.49
CA LEU A 81 -0.46 16.86 1.65
C LEU A 81 0.32 16.95 2.96
N SER A 82 1.61 16.58 2.98
CA SER A 82 2.45 16.78 4.17
C SER A 82 2.54 18.25 4.56
N THR A 83 2.75 19.14 3.58
CA THR A 83 2.81 20.59 3.81
C THR A 83 1.45 21.15 4.24
N LEU A 84 0.36 20.76 3.56
CA LEU A 84 -0.98 21.21 3.89
C LEU A 84 -1.44 20.77 5.27
N LEU A 85 -1.03 19.60 5.74
CA LEU A 85 -1.37 19.05 7.04
C LEU A 85 -0.48 19.58 8.17
N PHE A 86 0.73 20.05 7.85
CA PHE A 86 1.68 20.52 8.86
C PHE A 86 1.11 21.71 9.64
N VAL A 87 0.61 22.74 8.95
CA VAL A 87 0.10 23.96 9.57
C VAL A 87 -1.09 23.69 10.53
N PRO A 88 -2.17 23.02 10.11
CA PRO A 88 -3.26 22.68 11.02
C PRO A 88 -2.80 21.83 12.21
N LYS A 89 -1.86 20.90 11.99
CA LYS A 89 -1.38 20.01 13.05
C LYS A 89 -0.52 20.75 14.07
N VAL A 90 0.26 21.74 13.65
CA VAL A 90 0.98 22.65 14.56
C VAL A 90 0.01 23.50 15.38
N LEU A 91 -0.98 24.14 14.72
CA LEU A 91 -1.98 24.99 15.38
C LEU A 91 -2.83 24.22 16.40
N LEU A 92 -3.12 22.95 16.11
CA LEU A 92 -3.91 22.07 16.97
C LEU A 92 -3.03 21.17 17.86
N SER A 93 -1.72 21.39 17.91
CA SER A 93 -0.75 20.50 18.53
C SER A 93 -1.08 20.18 19.99
N GLN A 94 -1.50 21.18 20.77
CA GLN A 94 -1.92 21.01 22.18
C GLN A 94 -3.12 20.06 22.37
N PHE A 95 -3.88 19.82 21.31
CA PHE A 95 -5.05 18.93 21.34
C PHE A 95 -4.74 17.55 20.70
N MET A 96 -3.54 17.36 20.18
CA MET A 96 -3.16 16.15 19.45
C MET A 96 -2.48 15.12 20.37
N VAL A 97 -2.73 13.85 20.14
CA VAL A 97 -2.07 12.73 20.84
C VAL A 97 -0.56 12.73 20.59
N ARG A 98 -0.13 13.21 19.40
CA ARG A 98 1.27 13.40 19.03
C ARG A 98 1.48 14.86 18.66
N PRO A 99 1.87 15.71 19.62
CA PRO A 99 2.14 17.12 19.37
C PRO A 99 3.33 17.29 18.43
N ILE A 100 3.32 18.38 17.67
CA ILE A 100 4.41 18.79 16.77
C ILE A 100 4.81 20.21 17.12
N HIS A 101 6.11 20.46 17.16
CA HIS A 101 6.64 21.80 17.35
C HIS A 101 6.75 22.55 16.01
N ALA A 102 6.43 23.85 16.02
CA ALA A 102 6.58 24.69 14.83
C ALA A 102 8.04 25.06 14.63
N SER A 103 8.80 24.22 13.94
CA SER A 103 10.16 24.52 13.54
C SER A 103 10.45 24.14 12.10
N TRP A 104 11.34 24.89 11.46
CA TRP A 104 11.82 24.56 10.12
C TRP A 104 12.54 23.20 10.09
N GLY A 105 13.25 22.85 11.17
CA GLY A 105 13.92 21.56 11.30
C GLY A 105 12.94 20.39 11.28
N GLU A 106 11.83 20.48 12.03
CA GLU A 106 10.78 19.45 12.00
C GLU A 106 10.08 19.37 10.64
N TYR A 107 9.76 20.53 10.03
CA TYR A 107 9.15 20.56 8.71
C TYR A 107 10.03 19.87 7.65
N VAL A 108 11.32 20.23 7.57
CA VAL A 108 12.25 19.62 6.62
C VAL A 108 12.47 18.14 6.95
N SER A 109 12.63 17.81 8.25
CA SER A 109 12.81 16.43 8.70
C SER A 109 11.65 15.52 8.27
N MET A 110 10.38 15.96 8.42
CA MET A 110 9.23 15.15 8.01
C MET A 110 9.15 14.90 6.51
N LEU A 111 9.68 15.82 5.69
CA LEU A 111 9.70 15.66 4.24
C LEU A 111 10.81 14.73 3.75
N ILE A 112 11.94 14.69 4.48
CA ILE A 112 13.11 13.90 4.13
C ILE A 112 13.07 12.50 4.77
N TYR A 113 12.54 12.40 6.00
CA TYR A 113 12.37 11.16 6.76
C TYR A 113 10.88 10.81 6.85
N PRO A 114 10.35 10.00 5.92
CA PRO A 114 8.90 9.79 5.77
C PRO A 114 8.19 9.22 6.99
N TYR A 115 8.91 8.51 7.87
CA TYR A 115 8.33 8.01 9.13
C TYR A 115 8.10 9.11 10.19
N ARG A 116 8.77 10.26 10.05
CA ARG A 116 8.54 11.44 10.88
C ARG A 116 7.41 12.32 10.35
N ASN A 117 6.74 11.90 9.28
CA ASN A 117 5.69 12.68 8.63
C ASN A 117 4.50 12.90 9.55
N VAL A 118 3.84 14.04 9.36
CA VAL A 118 2.60 14.41 10.07
C VAL A 118 1.49 13.37 9.91
N ASN A 119 1.48 12.66 8.79
CA ASN A 119 0.66 11.47 8.58
C ASN A 119 1.57 10.25 8.42
N GLY A 120 1.58 9.40 9.43
CA GLY A 120 2.47 8.25 9.49
C GLY A 120 2.30 7.23 8.37
N SER A 121 1.19 7.24 7.61
CA SER A 121 1.00 6.33 6.48
C SER A 121 1.71 6.80 5.20
N TYR A 122 2.17 8.05 5.12
CA TYR A 122 2.74 8.61 3.88
C TYR A 122 4.14 8.07 3.53
N TRP A 123 4.82 7.39 4.45
CA TRP A 123 6.13 6.78 4.15
C TRP A 123 6.11 5.82 2.95
N PHE A 124 4.97 5.20 2.68
CA PHE A 124 4.81 4.26 1.57
C PHE A 124 5.00 4.94 0.19
N LEU A 125 4.63 6.22 0.04
CA LEU A 125 4.67 6.93 -1.25
C LEU A 125 6.10 7.10 -1.79
N PRO A 126 7.07 7.68 -1.04
CA PRO A 126 8.45 7.77 -1.50
C PRO A 126 9.10 6.38 -1.61
N THR A 127 8.80 5.44 -0.71
CA THR A 127 9.29 4.06 -0.79
C THR A 127 8.86 3.39 -2.10
N LEU A 128 7.59 3.49 -2.46
CA LEU A 128 7.08 2.93 -3.72
C LEU A 128 7.68 3.63 -4.95
N PHE A 129 7.93 4.95 -4.86
CA PHE A 129 8.59 5.68 -5.94
C PHE A 129 10.02 5.16 -6.16
N LEU A 130 10.80 4.93 -5.09
CA LEU A 130 12.15 4.35 -5.17
C LEU A 130 12.13 2.96 -5.81
N LEU A 131 11.13 2.12 -5.49
CA LEU A 131 10.98 0.81 -6.12
C LEU A 131 10.68 0.90 -7.62
N PHE A 132 9.84 1.86 -8.04
CA PHE A 132 9.62 2.11 -9.48
C PHE A 132 10.89 2.62 -10.16
N LEU A 133 11.65 3.51 -9.51
CA LEU A 133 12.93 4.00 -10.03
C LEU A 133 13.89 2.84 -10.25
N PHE A 134 14.10 2.00 -9.25
CA PHE A 134 14.94 0.81 -9.33
C PHE A 134 14.48 -0.15 -10.44
N ALA A 135 13.19 -0.48 -10.49
CA ALA A 135 12.64 -1.40 -11.47
C ALA A 135 12.78 -0.88 -12.91
N VAL A 136 12.59 0.42 -13.13
CA VAL A 136 12.76 1.05 -14.46
C VAL A 136 14.22 1.01 -14.89
N ILE A 137 15.18 1.27 -13.99
CA ILE A 137 16.62 1.18 -14.28
C ILE A 137 16.97 -0.24 -14.69
N VAL A 138 16.55 -1.26 -13.93
CA VAL A 138 16.81 -2.68 -14.23
C VAL A 138 16.22 -3.06 -15.59
N LEU A 139 14.97 -2.67 -15.88
CA LEU A 139 14.34 -2.96 -17.15
C LEU A 139 15.02 -2.26 -18.33
N PHE A 140 15.39 -1.00 -18.18
CA PHE A 140 16.07 -0.24 -19.21
C PHE A 140 17.44 -0.85 -19.56
N LEU A 141 18.21 -1.25 -18.54
CA LEU A 141 19.48 -1.94 -18.74
C LEU A 141 19.26 -3.30 -19.43
N SER A 142 18.26 -4.09 -19.02
CA SER A 142 17.96 -5.38 -19.63
C SER A 142 17.51 -5.25 -21.10
N GLN A 143 16.78 -4.19 -21.45
CA GLN A 143 16.39 -3.90 -22.84
C GLN A 143 17.59 -3.51 -23.70
N ARG A 144 18.54 -2.73 -23.17
CA ARG A 144 19.77 -2.35 -23.89
C ARG A 144 20.65 -3.55 -24.22
N VAL A 145 20.74 -4.52 -23.31
CA VAL A 145 21.53 -5.74 -23.51
C VAL A 145 20.78 -6.78 -24.37
N GLN A 146 19.54 -6.45 -24.83
CA GLN A 146 18.67 -7.37 -25.59
C GLN A 146 18.43 -8.72 -24.91
N ARG A 147 18.70 -8.85 -23.62
CA ARG A 147 18.49 -10.05 -22.82
C ARG A 147 17.20 -9.94 -22.05
N ARG A 148 16.24 -10.81 -22.37
CA ARG A 148 15.15 -11.08 -21.45
C ARG A 148 15.72 -11.77 -20.21
N MET A 149 15.37 -11.27 -19.02
CA MET A 149 15.71 -12.00 -17.79
C MET A 149 15.14 -13.41 -17.87
N SER A 150 16.02 -14.40 -17.83
CA SER A 150 15.63 -15.80 -17.79
C SER A 150 14.92 -16.10 -16.47
N PHE A 151 14.13 -17.16 -16.45
CA PHE A 151 13.47 -17.63 -15.22
C PHE A 151 14.49 -17.86 -14.09
N THR A 152 15.64 -18.47 -14.42
CA THR A 152 16.74 -18.73 -13.47
C THR A 152 17.29 -17.43 -12.86
N ILE A 153 17.60 -16.44 -13.69
CA ILE A 153 18.10 -15.13 -13.20
C ILE A 153 17.05 -14.46 -12.30
N SER A 154 15.77 -14.58 -12.64
CA SER A 154 14.69 -14.01 -11.83
C SER A 154 14.58 -14.69 -10.46
N ILE A 155 14.74 -16.01 -10.40
CA ILE A 155 14.76 -16.74 -9.12
C ILE A 155 15.98 -16.36 -8.29
N LEU A 156 17.17 -16.27 -8.90
CA LEU A 156 18.38 -15.85 -8.20
C LEU A 156 18.25 -14.43 -7.64
N LEU A 157 17.67 -13.51 -8.42
CA LEU A 157 17.39 -12.15 -7.94
C LEU A 157 16.40 -12.15 -6.78
N LEU A 158 15.31 -12.91 -6.85
CA LEU A 158 14.35 -13.02 -5.75
C LEU A 158 15.00 -13.61 -4.50
N PHE A 159 15.84 -14.65 -4.66
CA PHE A 159 16.58 -15.22 -3.55
C PHE A 159 17.52 -14.20 -2.90
N LEU A 160 18.27 -13.45 -3.70
CA LEU A 160 19.15 -12.38 -3.22
C LEU A 160 18.36 -11.30 -2.47
N LEU A 161 17.25 -10.84 -3.03
CA LEU A 161 16.40 -9.84 -2.40
C LEU A 161 15.78 -10.36 -1.09
N ALA A 162 15.38 -11.63 -1.03
CA ALA A 162 14.91 -12.26 0.20
C ALA A 162 16.02 -12.30 1.26
N LEU A 163 17.23 -12.70 0.87
CA LEU A 163 18.39 -12.75 1.75
C LEU A 163 18.73 -11.35 2.29
N VAL A 164 18.73 -10.33 1.44
CA VAL A 164 18.95 -8.93 1.85
C VAL A 164 17.84 -8.48 2.80
N SER A 165 16.58 -8.81 2.53
CA SER A 165 15.44 -8.49 3.42
C SER A 165 15.54 -9.14 4.81
N ILE A 166 16.17 -10.32 4.90
CA ILE A 166 16.37 -11.04 6.18
C ILE A 166 17.58 -10.50 6.94
N LEU A 167 18.69 -10.24 6.24
CA LEU A 167 19.98 -9.90 6.86
C LEU A 167 20.15 -8.41 7.14
N LEU A 168 19.52 -7.54 6.33
CA LEU A 168 19.63 -6.10 6.52
C LEU A 168 18.77 -5.66 7.72
N PRO A 169 19.36 -5.03 8.74
CA PRO A 169 18.58 -4.47 9.84
C PRO A 169 17.55 -3.47 9.32
N PHE A 170 16.28 -3.71 9.65
CA PHE A 170 15.21 -2.84 9.20
C PHE A 170 15.20 -1.55 10.02
N SER A 171 15.41 -0.42 9.35
CA SER A 171 15.30 0.90 9.96
C SER A 171 14.33 1.76 9.16
N HIS A 172 13.35 2.29 9.87
CA HIS A 172 12.38 3.21 9.26
C HIS A 172 12.93 4.63 9.10
N ASP A 173 13.87 5.04 9.93
CA ASP A 173 14.37 6.42 10.00
C ASP A 173 15.55 6.64 9.05
N THR A 174 15.31 6.43 7.77
CA THR A 174 16.29 6.64 6.70
C THR A 174 15.79 7.62 5.64
N LEU A 175 16.73 8.26 4.95
CA LEU A 175 16.46 9.24 3.89
C LEU A 175 15.48 8.65 2.86
N PHE A 176 14.33 9.31 2.66
CA PHE A 176 13.23 8.82 1.81
C PHE A 176 12.86 7.36 2.02
N ASN A 177 13.14 6.80 3.20
CA ASN A 177 12.94 5.39 3.55
C ASN A 177 13.64 4.41 2.60
N ILE A 178 14.90 4.70 2.24
CA ILE A 178 15.67 3.88 1.29
C ILE A 178 15.88 2.45 1.78
N VAL A 179 16.12 2.26 3.08
CA VAL A 179 16.26 0.92 3.68
C VAL A 179 14.95 0.16 3.60
N GLY A 180 13.81 0.83 3.83
CA GLY A 180 12.50 0.24 3.60
C GLY A 180 12.28 -0.15 2.13
N ALA A 181 12.70 0.68 1.17
CA ALA A 181 12.61 0.34 -0.24
C ALA A 181 13.43 -0.92 -0.59
N ILE A 182 14.64 -1.07 -0.05
CA ILE A 182 15.47 -2.26 -0.23
C ILE A 182 14.77 -3.49 0.38
N HIS A 183 14.24 -3.37 1.58
CA HIS A 183 13.54 -4.44 2.28
C HIS A 183 12.28 -4.90 1.52
N TYR A 184 11.47 -3.97 1.01
CA TYR A 184 10.24 -4.27 0.27
C TYR A 184 10.48 -4.61 -1.22
N ALA A 185 11.71 -4.47 -1.73
CA ALA A 185 12.05 -4.81 -3.11
C ALA A 185 11.76 -6.28 -3.45
N PHE A 186 11.91 -7.18 -2.47
CA PHE A 186 11.54 -8.59 -2.62
C PHE A 186 10.07 -8.77 -3.02
N TYR A 187 9.13 -8.17 -2.28
CA TYR A 187 7.70 -8.34 -2.53
C TYR A 187 7.26 -7.68 -3.84
N PHE A 188 7.83 -6.53 -4.15
CA PHE A 188 7.59 -5.87 -5.44
C PHE A 188 8.07 -6.74 -6.61
N SER A 189 9.28 -7.27 -6.52
CA SER A 189 9.85 -8.15 -7.55
C SER A 189 9.10 -9.47 -7.64
N LEU A 190 8.65 -10.03 -6.50
CA LEU A 190 7.79 -11.23 -6.46
C LEU A 190 6.51 -10.99 -7.26
N GLY A 191 5.83 -9.86 -7.05
CA GLY A 191 4.63 -9.48 -7.80
C GLY A 191 4.91 -9.37 -9.30
N TYR A 192 6.00 -8.74 -9.70
CA TYR A 192 6.41 -8.63 -11.09
C TYR A 192 6.65 -10.00 -11.74
N PHE A 193 7.42 -10.88 -11.10
CA PHE A 193 7.82 -12.16 -11.68
C PHE A 193 6.71 -13.21 -11.67
N VAL A 194 5.93 -13.29 -10.61
CA VAL A 194 4.79 -14.21 -10.50
C VAL A 194 3.85 -14.07 -11.70
N PHE A 195 3.57 -12.84 -12.13
CA PHE A 195 2.73 -12.59 -13.28
C PHE A 195 3.48 -12.63 -14.61
N SER A 196 4.77 -12.29 -14.64
CA SER A 196 5.60 -12.40 -15.83
C SER A 196 5.66 -13.85 -16.33
N PHE A 197 5.85 -14.80 -15.43
CA PHE A 197 5.98 -16.22 -15.72
C PHE A 197 4.66 -16.99 -15.60
N GLY A 198 3.57 -16.34 -15.20
CA GLY A 198 2.27 -16.99 -15.07
C GLY A 198 2.22 -18.05 -13.97
N LEU A 199 3.01 -17.88 -12.90
CA LEU A 199 3.14 -18.86 -11.82
C LEU A 199 1.81 -19.11 -11.08
N MET A 200 0.85 -18.18 -11.16
CA MET A 200 -0.46 -18.35 -10.52
C MET A 200 -1.46 -19.23 -11.29
N ARG A 201 -1.03 -19.89 -12.39
CA ARG A 201 -1.93 -20.79 -13.16
C ARG A 201 -2.39 -22.00 -12.36
N PHE A 202 -1.66 -22.43 -11.33
CA PHE A 202 -2.10 -23.51 -10.45
C PHE A 202 -3.39 -23.15 -9.68
N LEU A 203 -3.70 -21.87 -9.55
CA LEU A 203 -4.95 -21.37 -8.95
C LEU A 203 -6.11 -21.22 -9.97
N ASP A 204 -6.09 -21.92 -11.09
CA ASP A 204 -7.18 -21.84 -12.08
C ASP A 204 -8.36 -22.76 -11.72
N LYS A 205 -8.10 -23.85 -11.00
CA LYS A 205 -9.12 -24.82 -10.57
C LYS A 205 -9.73 -24.40 -9.21
N GLU A 206 -11.05 -24.40 -9.12
CA GLU A 206 -11.77 -23.95 -7.90
C GLU A 206 -11.35 -24.71 -6.64
N LYS A 207 -11.29 -26.04 -6.72
CA LYS A 207 -10.85 -26.85 -5.59
C LYS A 207 -9.45 -26.46 -5.10
N THR A 208 -8.53 -26.17 -6.04
CA THR A 208 -7.18 -25.72 -5.71
C THR A 208 -7.18 -24.35 -5.05
N ILE A 209 -8.01 -23.40 -5.57
CA ILE A 209 -8.11 -22.06 -4.96
C ILE A 209 -8.62 -22.17 -3.53
N LEU A 210 -9.69 -22.95 -3.31
CA LEU A 210 -10.27 -23.11 -1.98
C LEU A 210 -9.30 -23.80 -1.00
N LEU A 211 -8.62 -24.85 -1.44
CA LEU A 211 -7.62 -25.54 -0.61
C LEU A 211 -6.45 -24.60 -0.25
N VAL A 212 -5.93 -23.87 -1.22
CA VAL A 212 -4.85 -22.90 -0.97
C VAL A 212 -5.32 -21.80 -0.03
N PHE A 213 -6.52 -21.25 -0.24
CA PHE A 213 -7.08 -20.22 0.64
C PHE A 213 -7.22 -20.73 2.09
N LEU A 214 -7.83 -21.88 2.30
CA LEU A 214 -8.04 -22.43 3.65
C LEU A 214 -6.70 -22.81 4.31
N PHE A 215 -5.76 -23.39 3.56
CA PHE A 215 -4.43 -23.72 4.06
C PHE A 215 -3.67 -22.48 4.50
N THR A 216 -3.55 -21.48 3.61
CA THR A 216 -2.81 -20.25 3.92
C THR A 216 -3.49 -19.42 5.01
N LEU A 217 -4.81 -19.41 5.07
CA LEU A 217 -5.56 -18.80 6.18
C LEU A 217 -5.22 -19.47 7.51
N SER A 218 -5.16 -20.80 7.56
CA SER A 218 -4.77 -21.55 8.76
C SER A 218 -3.33 -21.26 9.16
N VAL A 219 -2.40 -21.25 8.21
CA VAL A 219 -0.98 -20.93 8.43
C VAL A 219 -0.81 -19.50 8.94
N SER A 220 -1.53 -18.52 8.39
CA SER A 220 -1.46 -17.12 8.83
C SER A 220 -1.92 -16.93 10.28
N PHE A 221 -2.92 -17.71 10.74
CA PHE A 221 -3.32 -17.71 12.16
C PHE A 221 -2.28 -18.36 13.07
N ILE A 222 -1.61 -19.43 12.62
CA ILE A 222 -0.48 -20.02 13.36
C ILE A 222 0.62 -18.98 13.58
N GLY A 223 0.84 -18.09 12.60
CA GLY A 223 1.81 -16.99 12.67
C GLY A 223 1.60 -16.01 13.81
N LEU A 224 0.42 -15.99 14.45
CA LEU A 224 0.17 -15.18 15.64
C LEU A 224 0.90 -15.71 16.89
N TYR A 225 1.17 -17.01 16.92
CA TYR A 225 1.75 -17.71 18.06
C TYR A 225 3.24 -18.04 17.85
N VAL A 226 3.79 -17.72 16.68
CA VAL A 226 5.19 -18.01 16.35
C VAL A 226 6.07 -16.78 16.61
N ASN A 227 7.27 -17.00 17.13
CA ASN A 227 8.24 -15.96 17.36
C ASN A 227 8.68 -15.30 16.04
N LYS A 228 8.55 -13.99 15.92
CA LYS A 228 8.75 -13.24 14.67
C LYS A 228 10.23 -12.98 14.39
N SER A 229 10.96 -14.01 13.96
CA SER A 229 12.26 -13.78 13.31
C SER A 229 12.08 -13.14 11.92
N PRO A 230 13.10 -12.48 11.34
CA PRO A 230 13.01 -11.91 10.00
C PRO A 230 12.60 -12.93 8.93
N LEU A 231 13.08 -14.18 9.04
CA LEU A 231 12.71 -15.28 8.15
C LEU A 231 11.22 -15.64 8.31
N MET A 232 10.72 -15.75 9.53
CA MET A 232 9.30 -16.04 9.79
C MET A 232 8.41 -14.90 9.32
N SER A 233 8.82 -13.64 9.52
CA SER A 233 8.10 -12.48 9.01
C SER A 233 7.99 -12.48 7.49
N LEU A 234 9.06 -12.83 6.78
CA LEU A 234 9.05 -12.99 5.31
C LEU A 234 8.12 -14.13 4.89
N PHE A 235 8.18 -15.28 5.57
CA PHE A 235 7.35 -16.44 5.28
C PHE A 235 5.85 -16.10 5.44
N PHE A 236 5.43 -15.55 6.58
CA PHE A 236 4.03 -15.20 6.82
C PHE A 236 3.54 -14.07 5.91
N ALA A 237 4.42 -13.16 5.52
CA ALA A 237 4.07 -12.14 4.52
C ALA A 237 3.76 -12.76 3.16
N VAL A 238 4.56 -13.71 2.69
CA VAL A 238 4.33 -14.44 1.44
C VAL A 238 3.07 -15.32 1.53
N ASP A 239 2.85 -15.98 2.65
CA ASP A 239 1.64 -16.76 2.94
C ASP A 239 0.39 -15.88 2.84
N GLY A 240 0.36 -14.72 3.52
CA GLY A 240 -0.76 -13.77 3.48
C GLY A 240 -0.97 -13.15 2.09
N ILE A 241 0.08 -12.94 1.29
CA ILE A 241 -0.04 -12.55 -0.12
C ILE A 241 -0.74 -13.65 -0.91
N LEU A 242 -0.33 -14.91 -0.76
CA LEU A 242 -0.92 -16.04 -1.46
C LEU A 242 -2.39 -16.23 -1.08
N MET A 243 -2.70 -16.13 0.22
CA MET A 243 -4.06 -16.11 0.74
C MET A 243 -4.92 -15.03 0.07
N SER A 244 -4.40 -13.80 0.00
CA SER A 244 -5.10 -12.66 -0.60
C SER A 244 -5.36 -12.85 -2.09
N VAL A 245 -4.39 -13.44 -2.82
CA VAL A 245 -4.54 -13.77 -4.24
C VAL A 245 -5.58 -14.87 -4.45
N ALA A 246 -5.57 -15.91 -3.61
CA ALA A 246 -6.59 -16.96 -3.67
C ALA A 246 -7.99 -16.39 -3.40
N LEU A 247 -8.14 -15.54 -2.38
CA LEU A 247 -9.40 -14.84 -2.09
C LEU A 247 -9.86 -13.96 -3.26
N ALA A 248 -8.95 -13.21 -3.90
CA ALA A 248 -9.27 -12.39 -5.07
C ALA A 248 -9.77 -13.21 -6.26
N ARG A 249 -9.22 -14.41 -6.45
CA ARG A 249 -9.68 -15.34 -7.49
C ARG A 249 -11.07 -15.92 -7.19
N LEU A 250 -11.34 -16.29 -5.94
CA LEU A 250 -12.69 -16.69 -5.52
C LEU A 250 -13.68 -15.56 -5.75
N TYR A 251 -13.35 -14.34 -5.30
CA TYR A 251 -14.16 -13.14 -5.53
C TYR A 251 -14.51 -12.93 -7.01
N ALA A 252 -13.51 -12.99 -7.87
CA ALA A 252 -13.70 -12.79 -9.30
C ALA A 252 -14.46 -13.95 -9.97
N LYS A 253 -14.23 -15.18 -9.52
CA LYS A 253 -14.88 -16.39 -10.04
C LYS A 253 -16.36 -16.43 -9.71
N TYR A 254 -16.75 -16.07 -8.49
CA TYR A 254 -18.15 -16.03 -8.06
C TYR A 254 -18.88 -14.74 -8.49
N GLY A 255 -18.19 -13.86 -9.27
CA GLY A 255 -18.81 -12.63 -9.77
C GLY A 255 -19.25 -11.68 -8.68
N LEU A 256 -18.55 -11.68 -7.54
CA LEU A 256 -18.85 -10.78 -6.43
C LEU A 256 -18.47 -9.35 -6.79
N HIS A 257 -19.30 -8.36 -6.42
CA HIS A 257 -19.10 -6.96 -6.83
C HIS A 257 -19.18 -5.95 -5.66
N PHE A 258 -19.32 -6.41 -4.42
CA PHE A 258 -19.58 -5.53 -3.27
C PHE A 258 -18.47 -4.50 -2.99
N PHE A 259 -17.20 -4.77 -3.38
CA PHE A 259 -16.11 -3.79 -3.27
C PHE A 259 -15.88 -2.96 -4.53
N HIS A 260 -16.60 -3.21 -5.59
CA HIS A 260 -16.34 -2.58 -6.89
C HIS A 260 -16.47 -1.06 -6.86
N HIS A 261 -17.42 -0.54 -6.07
CA HIS A 261 -17.65 0.91 -5.93
C HIS A 261 -16.49 1.64 -5.25
N LEU A 262 -15.68 0.97 -4.40
CA LEU A 262 -14.52 1.55 -3.72
C LEU A 262 -13.26 1.56 -4.59
N SER A 263 -13.20 0.71 -5.63
CA SER A 263 -11.99 0.52 -6.44
C SER A 263 -11.47 1.83 -7.07
N PRO A 264 -12.30 2.71 -7.66
CA PRO A 264 -11.83 3.97 -8.21
C PRO A 264 -11.29 4.93 -7.15
N ALA A 265 -11.81 4.85 -5.92
CA ALA A 265 -11.45 5.71 -4.80
C ALA A 265 -10.29 5.15 -3.94
N SER A 266 -9.81 3.93 -4.21
CA SER A 266 -8.87 3.23 -3.33
C SER A 266 -7.61 4.05 -3.02
N TYR A 267 -7.08 4.78 -3.98
CA TYR A 267 -5.92 5.63 -3.76
C TYR A 267 -6.24 6.87 -2.91
N THR A 268 -7.39 7.48 -3.11
CA THR A 268 -7.87 8.59 -2.27
C THR A 268 -8.14 8.12 -0.84
N ILE A 269 -8.71 6.92 -0.68
CA ILE A 269 -8.88 6.29 0.65
C ILE A 269 -7.52 6.14 1.31
N TYR A 270 -6.52 5.63 0.60
CA TYR A 270 -5.16 5.53 1.13
C TYR A 270 -4.61 6.90 1.59
N LEU A 271 -4.77 7.96 0.81
CA LEU A 271 -4.20 9.27 1.15
C LEU A 271 -4.87 9.94 2.37
N TYR A 272 -6.17 9.75 2.54
CA TYR A 272 -6.94 10.54 3.51
C TYR A 272 -7.47 9.74 4.71
N HIS A 273 -7.43 8.39 4.70
CA HIS A 273 -7.99 7.59 5.79
C HIS A 273 -7.49 8.00 7.17
N GLY A 274 -6.18 8.18 7.33
CA GLY A 274 -5.56 8.54 8.61
C GLY A 274 -6.05 9.88 9.16
N ILE A 275 -6.40 10.84 8.29
CA ILE A 275 -6.96 12.14 8.69
C ILE A 275 -8.36 11.96 9.27
N PHE A 276 -9.23 11.24 8.56
CA PHE A 276 -10.60 10.99 9.00
C PHE A 276 -10.65 10.12 10.25
N GLN A 277 -9.78 9.14 10.36
CA GLN A 277 -9.67 8.31 11.57
C GLN A 277 -9.19 9.13 12.77
N ALA A 278 -8.13 9.94 12.60
CA ALA A 278 -7.63 10.79 13.67
C ALA A 278 -8.69 11.80 14.14
N LEU A 279 -9.42 12.42 13.22
CA LEU A 279 -10.49 13.36 13.56
C LEU A 279 -11.63 12.66 14.32
N SER A 280 -12.10 11.53 13.83
CA SER A 280 -13.19 10.77 14.47
C SER A 280 -12.79 10.27 15.86
N ILE A 281 -11.59 9.72 16.03
CA ILE A 281 -11.09 9.25 17.33
C ILE A 281 -10.96 10.41 18.32
N GLN A 282 -10.38 11.53 17.91
CA GLN A 282 -10.20 12.68 18.80
C GLN A 282 -11.52 13.30 19.28
N VAL A 283 -12.51 13.39 18.38
CA VAL A 283 -13.85 13.87 18.76
C VAL A 283 -14.51 12.90 19.73
N LEU A 284 -14.43 11.62 19.46
CA LEU A 284 -15.11 10.59 20.24
C LEU A 284 -14.49 10.36 21.62
N MET A 285 -13.16 10.43 21.74
CA MET A 285 -12.47 10.33 23.04
C MET A 285 -12.89 11.44 24.01
N ARG A 286 -13.34 12.58 23.50
CA ARG A 286 -13.88 13.69 24.33
C ARG A 286 -15.32 13.47 24.76
N LEU A 287 -16.08 12.68 24.02
CA LEU A 287 -17.49 12.46 24.32
C LEU A 287 -17.73 11.38 25.39
N SER A 288 -16.74 10.50 25.65
CA SER A 288 -16.70 9.48 26.73
C SER A 288 -17.90 8.53 26.87
N TYR A 289 -18.91 8.61 26.00
CA TYR A 289 -20.20 7.92 26.19
C TYR A 289 -20.26 6.50 25.62
N PHE A 290 -19.32 6.11 24.75
CA PHE A 290 -19.40 4.86 24.01
C PHE A 290 -18.19 3.95 24.27
N GLY A 291 -18.40 2.62 24.19
CA GLY A 291 -17.32 1.67 24.34
C GLY A 291 -16.32 1.68 23.17
N THR A 292 -15.13 1.18 23.43
CA THR A 292 -13.99 1.17 22.49
C THR A 292 -14.32 0.54 21.13
N VAL A 293 -15.13 -0.53 21.12
CA VAL A 293 -15.56 -1.21 19.89
C VAL A 293 -16.36 -0.29 18.97
N PHE A 294 -17.20 0.58 19.54
CA PHE A 294 -17.95 1.57 18.76
C PHE A 294 -17.03 2.59 18.11
N TYR A 295 -16.00 3.04 18.84
CA TYR A 295 -15.00 3.97 18.30
C TYR A 295 -14.21 3.37 17.14
N MET A 296 -13.83 2.11 17.25
CA MET A 296 -13.17 1.38 16.17
C MET A 296 -14.05 1.28 14.94
N PHE A 297 -15.30 0.87 15.10
CA PHE A 297 -16.26 0.75 14.00
C PHE A 297 -16.44 2.10 13.29
N LEU A 298 -16.60 3.19 14.04
CA LEU A 298 -16.74 4.52 13.47
C LEU A 298 -15.45 5.01 12.80
N ALA A 299 -14.27 4.68 13.36
CA ALA A 299 -12.99 4.98 12.73
C ALA A 299 -12.83 4.22 11.39
N ILE A 300 -13.27 2.97 11.30
CA ILE A 300 -13.29 2.23 10.04
C ILE A 300 -14.23 2.90 9.04
N LEU A 301 -15.47 3.21 9.44
CA LEU A 301 -16.44 3.85 8.56
C LEU A 301 -15.95 5.22 8.05
N THR A 302 -15.48 6.07 8.94
CA THR A 302 -14.98 7.39 8.57
C THR A 302 -13.71 7.32 7.73
N GLY A 303 -12.81 6.37 8.03
CA GLY A 303 -11.58 6.12 7.27
C GLY A 303 -11.83 5.61 5.85
N VAL A 304 -12.94 4.93 5.59
CA VAL A 304 -13.31 4.48 4.24
C VAL A 304 -14.18 5.50 3.52
N TYR A 305 -15.31 5.88 4.13
CA TYR A 305 -16.33 6.68 3.44
C TYR A 305 -16.04 8.17 3.43
N GLY A 306 -15.31 8.72 4.40
CA GLY A 306 -14.86 10.10 4.37
C GLY A 306 -14.02 10.41 3.12
N PRO A 307 -12.91 9.67 2.88
CA PRO A 307 -12.14 9.82 1.66
C PRO A 307 -12.92 9.45 0.37
N PHE A 308 -13.85 8.51 0.45
CA PHE A 308 -14.72 8.18 -0.69
C PHE A 308 -15.61 9.36 -1.09
N PHE A 309 -16.13 10.13 -0.14
CA PHE A 309 -16.86 11.37 -0.43
C PHE A 309 -15.95 12.44 -1.04
N ILE A 310 -14.72 12.61 -0.53
CA ILE A 310 -13.71 13.48 -1.16
C ILE A 310 -13.47 13.04 -2.61
N TYR A 311 -13.31 11.75 -2.86
CA TYR A 311 -13.16 11.23 -4.22
C TYR A 311 -14.33 11.65 -5.12
N LYS A 312 -15.58 11.45 -4.69
CA LYS A 312 -16.77 11.84 -5.46
C LYS A 312 -16.81 13.34 -5.73
N LEU A 313 -16.52 14.15 -4.70
CA LEU A 313 -16.48 15.60 -4.83
C LEU A 313 -15.44 16.02 -5.89
N LEU A 314 -14.21 15.58 -5.75
CA LEU A 314 -13.15 15.91 -6.70
C LEU A 314 -13.43 15.38 -8.12
N TYR A 315 -14.05 14.22 -8.23
CA TYR A 315 -14.47 13.67 -9.52
C TYR A 315 -15.50 14.57 -10.22
N ASN A 316 -16.48 15.11 -9.49
CA ASN A 316 -17.50 15.99 -10.04
C ASN A 316 -16.93 17.36 -10.45
N TYR A 317 -15.98 17.89 -9.68
CA TYR A 317 -15.38 19.22 -9.93
C TYR A 317 -14.09 19.18 -10.75
N ARG A 318 -13.66 18.01 -11.26
CA ARG A 318 -12.37 17.83 -11.96
C ARG A 318 -12.20 18.69 -13.22
N ASN A 319 -13.28 19.21 -13.78
CA ASN A 319 -13.23 20.05 -14.99
C ASN A 319 -12.89 21.52 -14.70
N SER A 320 -13.06 21.99 -13.45
CA SER A 320 -12.64 23.34 -13.04
C SER A 320 -11.13 23.43 -12.83
N ARG A 321 -10.54 24.65 -12.91
CA ARG A 321 -9.10 24.85 -12.68
C ARG A 321 -8.69 24.39 -11.28
N LEU A 322 -9.44 24.81 -10.26
CA LEU A 322 -9.19 24.40 -8.88
C LEU A 322 -9.38 22.91 -8.67
N GLY A 323 -10.46 22.34 -9.22
CA GLY A 323 -10.74 20.92 -9.13
C GLY A 323 -9.64 20.05 -9.77
N ARG A 324 -9.06 20.47 -10.90
CA ARG A 324 -7.89 19.79 -11.50
C ARG A 324 -6.67 19.80 -10.60
N CYS A 325 -6.35 20.96 -9.99
CA CYS A 325 -5.23 21.07 -9.07
C CYS A 325 -5.42 20.16 -7.85
N LEU A 326 -6.58 20.20 -7.21
CA LEU A 326 -6.91 19.34 -6.07
C LEU A 326 -6.94 17.85 -6.44
N ALA A 327 -7.45 17.51 -7.61
CA ALA A 327 -7.43 16.15 -8.13
C ALA A 327 -6.00 15.63 -8.32
N MET A 328 -5.07 16.44 -8.86
CA MET A 328 -3.65 16.08 -8.97
C MET A 328 -3.02 15.82 -7.61
N ILE A 329 -3.22 16.72 -6.65
CA ILE A 329 -2.72 16.57 -5.27
C ILE A 329 -3.30 15.32 -4.61
N SER A 330 -4.52 14.93 -4.97
CA SER A 330 -5.18 13.71 -4.48
C SER A 330 -4.86 12.46 -5.33
N GLY A 331 -3.88 12.54 -6.23
CA GLY A 331 -3.38 11.41 -7.02
C GLY A 331 -4.32 10.93 -8.13
N PHE A 332 -5.28 11.74 -8.54
CA PHE A 332 -6.13 11.43 -9.69
C PHE A 332 -5.30 11.40 -10.97
N LYS A 333 -5.61 10.45 -11.83
CA LYS A 333 -5.08 10.44 -13.19
C LYS A 333 -5.83 11.51 -13.98
N ILE A 334 -5.14 12.60 -14.31
CA ILE A 334 -5.67 13.60 -15.24
C ILE A 334 -5.36 13.08 -16.64
N SER A 335 -6.41 12.78 -17.38
CA SER A 335 -6.34 12.44 -18.80
C SER A 335 -6.03 13.68 -19.63
#